data_a9e50f7a43d747031747b462bdb0ada1
#
_entry.id   a9e50f7a43d747031747b462bdb0ada1
#
_cell.length_a   1.000
_cell.length_b   1.000
_cell.length_c   1.000
_cell.angle_alpha   90.00
_cell.angle_beta   90.00
_cell.angle_gamma   90.00
#
_symmetry.space_group_name_H-M   'P 1'
#
loop_
_entity.id
_entity.type
_entity.pdbx_description
1 polymer ?
#
loop_
_entity_poly.entity_id
_entity_poly.type
_entity_poly.pdbx_seq_one_letter_code
_entity_poly.pdbx_strand_id
1 'polypeptide(L)'
;MSGTLPLTNFTAINLKSNQKTLVSETDSGKTFRRQVQGQRFSFTVSYPPMTRSEFAPLMAFIMKQRSRQEAFTVTFPSYFNAQGNETGTLLVNGTHSVADTTISIDGFASDGAGRLKAGDLIKFGHLKVYMVVEDVTSSS
;
A
#
# COMPACT_ATOMS: atom_id res chain seq x y z
N MET A 1 -9.95 15.68 -0.41
CA MET A 1 -9.33 14.96 0.74
C MET A 1 -9.69 15.71 2.01
N SER A 2 -10.23 15.00 2.99
CA SER A 2 -10.80 15.61 4.20
C SER A 2 -9.82 15.72 5.38
N GLY A 3 -8.53 15.54 5.16
CA GLY A 3 -7.48 15.69 6.17
C GLY A 3 -6.61 14.44 6.34
N THR A 4 -5.76 14.46 7.38
CA THR A 4 -4.87 13.35 7.73
C THR A 4 -5.38 12.67 8.99
N LEU A 5 -5.38 11.32 9.00
CA LEU A 5 -5.76 10.55 10.18
C LEU A 5 -4.80 10.86 11.33
N PRO A 6 -5.29 11.30 12.50
CA PRO A 6 -4.45 11.49 13.66
C PRO A 6 -3.99 10.14 14.23
N LEU A 7 -2.73 9.79 13.98
CA LEU A 7 -2.08 8.58 14.51
C LEU A 7 -1.27 8.94 15.76
N THR A 8 -1.94 9.37 16.82
CA THR A 8 -1.31 9.64 18.11
C THR A 8 -1.58 8.49 19.07
N ASN A 9 -0.57 8.07 19.82
CA ASN A 9 -0.68 7.05 20.87
C ASN A 9 -1.28 5.72 20.44
N PHE A 10 -1.07 5.27 19.19
CA PHE A 10 -1.50 3.95 18.75
C PHE A 10 -0.58 2.86 19.31
N THR A 11 -1.15 1.67 19.55
CA THR A 11 -0.40 0.49 20.02
C THR A 11 0.14 -0.33 18.85
N ALA A 12 -0.65 -0.49 17.78
CA ALA A 12 -0.25 -1.29 16.62
C ALA A 12 -0.97 -0.83 15.36
N ILE A 13 -0.28 -0.97 14.23
CA ILE A 13 -0.86 -0.85 12.90
C ILE A 13 -0.60 -2.15 12.15
N ASN A 14 -1.67 -2.79 11.69
CA ASN A 14 -1.59 -3.99 10.87
C ASN A 14 -2.01 -3.67 9.45
N LEU A 15 -1.12 -3.91 8.49
CA LEU A 15 -1.41 -3.78 7.07
C LEU A 15 -1.80 -5.16 6.51
N LYS A 16 -2.91 -5.21 5.78
CA LYS A 16 -3.42 -6.43 5.14
C LYS A 16 -3.59 -6.21 3.66
N SER A 17 -3.04 -7.12 2.85
CA SER A 17 -3.30 -7.20 1.43
C SER A 17 -4.57 -8.01 1.18
N ASN A 18 -5.54 -7.42 0.50
CA ASN A 18 -6.79 -8.07 0.14
C ASN A 18 -6.80 -8.32 -1.36
N GLN A 19 -6.73 -9.59 -1.74
CA GLN A 19 -6.78 -10.03 -3.12
C GLN A 19 -7.79 -11.16 -3.24
N LYS A 20 -8.75 -11.00 -4.15
CA LYS A 20 -9.78 -12.01 -4.38
C LYS A 20 -9.30 -13.00 -5.43
N THR A 21 -9.29 -14.27 -5.07
CA THR A 21 -9.06 -15.38 -5.98
C THR A 21 -10.31 -16.24 -6.02
N LEU A 22 -10.78 -16.54 -7.22
CA LEU A 22 -11.84 -17.51 -7.44
C LEU A 22 -11.18 -18.89 -7.57
N VAL A 23 -11.66 -19.84 -6.76
CA VAL A 23 -11.22 -21.23 -6.80
C VAL A 23 -12.44 -22.08 -7.09
N SER A 24 -12.34 -22.96 -8.08
CA SER A 24 -13.36 -23.96 -8.42
C SER A 24 -12.69 -25.31 -8.54
N GLU A 25 -13.33 -26.34 -8.01
CA GLU A 25 -12.87 -27.72 -8.09
C GLU A 25 -13.92 -28.55 -8.85
N THR A 26 -13.46 -29.40 -9.75
CA THR A 26 -14.33 -30.34 -10.47
C THR A 26 -14.48 -31.63 -9.67
N ASP A 27 -15.51 -32.41 -9.95
CA ASP A 27 -15.77 -33.73 -9.33
C ASP A 27 -14.58 -34.68 -9.50
N SER A 28 -13.73 -34.48 -10.52
CA SER A 28 -12.50 -35.21 -10.74
C SER A 28 -11.29 -34.72 -9.94
N GLY A 29 -11.49 -33.75 -9.03
CA GLY A 29 -10.43 -33.19 -8.18
C GLY A 29 -9.52 -32.16 -8.87
N LYS A 30 -9.82 -31.73 -10.10
CA LYS A 30 -9.04 -30.70 -10.79
C LYS A 30 -9.44 -29.32 -10.27
N THR A 31 -8.45 -28.57 -9.77
CA THR A 31 -8.66 -27.22 -9.26
C THR A 31 -8.38 -26.19 -10.34
N PHE A 32 -9.33 -25.28 -10.56
CA PHE A 32 -9.18 -24.09 -11.38
C PHE A 32 -9.05 -22.85 -10.47
N ARG A 33 -8.07 -22.01 -10.75
CA ARG A 33 -7.84 -20.77 -10.00
C ARG A 33 -7.82 -19.59 -10.94
N ARG A 34 -8.59 -18.57 -10.63
CA ARG A 34 -8.58 -17.29 -11.35
C ARG A 34 -8.42 -16.15 -10.35
N GLN A 35 -7.38 -15.38 -10.54
CA GLN A 35 -7.19 -14.14 -9.79
C GLN A 35 -8.18 -13.08 -10.30
N VAL A 36 -8.90 -12.43 -9.39
CA VAL A 36 -9.70 -11.25 -9.71
C VAL A 36 -8.83 -10.02 -9.49
N GLN A 37 -8.73 -9.19 -10.52
CA GLN A 37 -7.98 -7.94 -10.44
C GLN A 37 -8.56 -7.02 -9.36
N GLY A 38 -7.71 -6.14 -8.80
CA GLY A 38 -8.17 -5.19 -7.79
C GLY A 38 -7.65 -5.47 -6.38
N GLN A 39 -6.41 -6.02 -6.27
CA GLN A 39 -5.71 -6.07 -4.99
C GLN A 39 -5.75 -4.69 -4.32
N ARG A 40 -6.07 -4.66 -3.02
CA ARG A 40 -6.11 -3.45 -2.19
C ARG A 40 -5.49 -3.72 -0.84
N PHE A 41 -4.82 -2.72 -0.31
CA PHE A 41 -4.40 -2.74 1.08
C PHE A 41 -5.53 -2.19 1.97
N SER A 42 -5.72 -2.84 3.11
CA SER A 42 -6.46 -2.32 4.24
C SER A 42 -5.54 -2.27 5.45
N PHE A 43 -5.81 -1.37 6.36
CA PHE A 43 -5.04 -1.28 7.59
C PHE A 43 -5.98 -1.21 8.79
N THR A 44 -5.52 -1.75 9.91
CA THR A 44 -6.20 -1.68 11.19
C THR A 44 -5.28 -1.01 12.18
N VAL A 45 -5.77 0.02 12.85
CA VAL A 45 -5.04 0.72 13.92
C VAL A 45 -5.65 0.33 15.24
N SER A 46 -4.83 -0.09 16.17
CA SER A 46 -5.22 -0.41 17.54
C SER A 46 -4.73 0.69 18.47
N TYR A 47 -5.60 1.14 19.35
CA TYR A 47 -5.29 2.14 20.36
C TYR A 47 -5.41 1.53 21.75
N PRO A 48 -4.58 1.98 22.73
CA PRO A 48 -4.79 1.65 24.12
C PRO A 48 -6.06 2.32 24.66
N PRO A 49 -6.50 2.01 25.87
CA PRO A 49 -7.53 2.79 26.54
C PRO A 49 -7.16 4.30 26.53
N MET A 50 -8.07 5.13 26.04
CA MET A 50 -7.86 6.57 25.89
C MET A 50 -8.82 7.35 26.76
N THR A 51 -8.39 8.52 27.20
CA THR A 51 -9.26 9.50 27.82
C THR A 51 -10.23 10.09 26.78
N ARG A 52 -11.29 10.71 27.25
CA ARG A 52 -12.26 11.36 26.35
C ARG A 52 -11.63 12.45 25.49
N SER A 53 -10.69 13.19 26.05
CA SER A 53 -9.99 14.27 25.35
C SER A 53 -9.11 13.76 24.20
N GLU A 54 -8.54 12.57 24.33
CA GLU A 54 -7.73 11.92 23.29
C GLU A 54 -8.60 11.25 22.23
N PHE A 55 -9.69 10.60 22.64
CA PHE A 55 -10.57 9.88 21.75
C PHE A 55 -11.48 10.80 20.91
N ALA A 56 -11.94 11.92 21.47
CA ALA A 56 -12.91 12.79 20.80
C ALA A 56 -12.42 13.33 19.45
N PRO A 57 -11.16 13.81 19.28
CA PRO A 57 -10.65 14.25 17.98
C PRO A 57 -10.61 13.11 16.93
N LEU A 58 -10.23 11.89 17.35
CA LEU A 58 -10.20 10.73 16.47
C LEU A 58 -11.61 10.37 15.99
N MET A 59 -12.57 10.32 16.91
CA MET A 59 -13.97 10.03 16.58
C MET A 59 -14.57 11.10 15.67
N ALA A 60 -14.31 12.39 15.95
CA ALA A 60 -14.75 13.49 15.11
C ALA A 60 -14.18 13.38 13.68
N PHE A 61 -12.91 13.00 13.56
CA PHE A 61 -12.28 12.77 12.28
C PHE A 61 -12.98 11.62 11.52
N ILE A 62 -13.21 10.48 12.16
CA ILE A 62 -13.90 9.32 11.54
C ILE A 62 -15.31 9.70 11.06
N MET A 63 -16.06 10.40 11.88
CA MET A 63 -17.42 10.85 11.53
C MET A 63 -17.42 11.83 10.36
N LYS A 64 -16.40 12.70 10.28
CA LYS A 64 -16.23 13.64 9.17
C LYS A 64 -16.03 12.93 7.82
N GLN A 65 -15.47 11.71 7.80
CA GLN A 65 -15.25 10.95 6.58
C GLN A 65 -16.55 10.42 5.93
N ARG A 66 -17.69 10.49 6.62
CA ARG A 66 -18.98 10.00 6.13
C ARG A 66 -18.88 8.58 5.59
N SER A 67 -18.30 7.68 6.39
CA SER A 67 -17.97 6.32 6.00
C SER A 67 -16.89 6.27 4.89
N ARG A 68 -17.27 5.86 3.68
CA ARG A 68 -16.33 5.70 2.54
C ARG A 68 -16.42 6.83 1.50
N GLN A 69 -17.13 7.90 1.83
CA GLN A 69 -17.39 8.97 0.86
C GLN A 69 -16.15 9.85 0.66
N GLU A 70 -15.43 10.15 1.72
CA GLU A 70 -14.29 11.06 1.69
C GLU A 70 -12.97 10.31 1.78
N ALA A 71 -12.04 10.64 0.90
CA ALA A 71 -10.67 10.14 0.97
C ALA A 71 -9.85 10.97 1.95
N PHE A 72 -9.04 10.32 2.74
CA PHE A 72 -8.14 10.95 3.71
C PHE A 72 -6.70 10.44 3.55
N THR A 73 -5.76 11.16 4.10
CA THR A 73 -4.34 10.79 4.10
C THR A 73 -4.00 10.05 5.39
N VAL A 74 -3.16 9.04 5.26
CA VAL A 74 -2.56 8.32 6.39
C VAL A 74 -1.05 8.42 6.26
N THR A 75 -0.38 8.83 7.33
CA THR A 75 1.08 8.79 7.43
C THR A 75 1.44 7.61 8.32
N PHE A 76 2.03 6.59 7.74
CA PHE A 76 2.46 5.41 8.48
C PHE A 76 3.71 5.72 9.33
N PRO A 77 3.89 4.99 10.45
CA PRO A 77 5.10 5.07 11.27
C PRO A 77 6.37 4.71 10.49
N SER A 78 7.52 5.07 11.05
CA SER A 78 8.84 4.92 10.43
C SER A 78 9.19 3.46 10.02
N TYR A 79 8.63 2.45 10.68
CA TYR A 79 8.84 1.06 10.29
C TYR A 79 8.16 0.64 8.97
N PHE A 80 7.32 1.51 8.40
CA PHE A 80 6.80 1.39 7.04
C PHE A 80 7.56 2.23 6.01
N ASN A 81 8.60 2.96 6.43
CA ASN A 81 9.43 3.69 5.49
C ASN A 81 10.13 2.73 4.54
N ALA A 82 10.35 3.18 3.31
CA ALA A 82 11.09 2.42 2.32
C ALA A 82 12.48 2.04 2.88
N GLN A 83 12.88 0.80 2.64
CA GLN A 83 14.19 0.27 3.01
C GLN A 83 15.19 0.38 1.86
N GLY A 84 14.72 0.64 0.65
CA GLY A 84 15.55 0.96 -0.50
C GLY A 84 16.28 2.29 -0.31
N ASN A 85 17.40 2.44 -1.01
CA ASN A 85 18.24 3.65 -0.94
C ASN A 85 17.98 4.63 -2.09
N GLU A 86 16.83 4.50 -2.77
CA GLU A 86 16.48 5.36 -3.89
C GLU A 86 16.04 6.76 -3.41
N THR A 87 16.59 7.78 -4.04
CA THR A 87 16.28 9.20 -3.77
C THR A 87 15.85 9.96 -5.01
N GLY A 88 15.91 9.33 -6.18
CA GLY A 88 15.50 9.93 -7.45
C GLY A 88 13.99 10.00 -7.62
N THR A 89 13.57 10.70 -8.64
CA THR A 89 12.16 10.74 -9.05
C THR A 89 11.91 9.62 -10.05
N LEU A 90 11.33 8.53 -9.58
CA LEU A 90 11.04 7.36 -10.40
C LEU A 90 9.90 7.66 -11.38
N LEU A 91 10.10 7.31 -12.63
CA LEU A 91 9.13 7.43 -13.72
C LEU A 91 8.86 6.05 -14.33
N VAL A 92 7.63 5.82 -14.72
CA VAL A 92 7.27 4.61 -15.47
C VAL A 92 7.76 4.76 -16.89
N ASN A 93 8.57 3.80 -17.36
CA ASN A 93 9.08 3.76 -18.72
C ASN A 93 8.21 2.87 -19.58
N GLY A 94 7.75 3.43 -20.71
CA GLY A 94 6.97 2.71 -21.70
C GLY A 94 5.49 2.53 -21.35
N THR A 95 4.84 1.67 -22.11
CA THR A 95 3.41 1.34 -21.97
C THR A 95 3.26 0.01 -21.25
N HIS A 96 2.40 -0.03 -20.27
CA HIS A 96 2.08 -1.23 -19.49
C HIS A 96 0.61 -1.58 -19.62
N SER A 97 0.34 -2.87 -19.72
CA SER A 97 -1.01 -3.39 -19.81
C SER A 97 -1.66 -3.55 -18.45
N VAL A 98 -2.98 -3.60 -18.45
CA VAL A 98 -3.73 -3.94 -17.23
C VAL A 98 -3.34 -5.35 -16.77
N ALA A 99 -3.01 -5.50 -15.49
CA ALA A 99 -2.53 -6.72 -14.85
C ALA A 99 -1.05 -7.07 -15.06
N ASP A 100 -0.24 -6.21 -15.65
CA ASP A 100 1.19 -6.41 -15.64
C ASP A 100 1.70 -6.50 -14.20
N THR A 101 2.56 -7.47 -13.95
CA THR A 101 3.23 -7.68 -12.66
C THR A 101 4.63 -7.09 -12.64
N THR A 102 5.18 -6.79 -13.81
CA THR A 102 6.47 -6.16 -14.00
C THR A 102 6.30 -4.81 -14.66
N ILE A 103 6.92 -3.79 -14.12
CA ILE A 103 6.88 -2.42 -14.63
C ILE A 103 8.31 -1.92 -14.82
N SER A 104 8.62 -1.42 -16.01
CA SER A 104 9.89 -0.75 -16.28
C SER A 104 9.88 0.64 -15.68
N ILE A 105 10.93 0.98 -14.97
CA ILE A 105 11.05 2.24 -14.23
C ILE A 105 12.38 2.90 -14.57
N ASP A 106 12.35 4.19 -14.84
CA ASP A 106 13.51 5.07 -15.04
C ASP A 106 13.63 6.11 -13.92
N GLY A 107 14.70 6.90 -13.97
CA GLY A 107 14.90 8.02 -13.08
C GLY A 107 15.55 7.67 -11.75
N PHE A 108 16.24 6.54 -11.70
CA PHE A 108 17.07 6.19 -10.54
C PHE A 108 18.19 7.21 -10.35
N ALA A 109 18.45 7.60 -9.11
CA ALA A 109 19.48 8.59 -8.78
C ALA A 109 20.90 8.10 -9.09
N SER A 110 21.13 6.79 -9.07
CA SER A 110 22.39 6.16 -9.49
C SER A 110 22.16 4.67 -9.69
N ASP A 111 23.10 4.02 -10.39
CA ASP A 111 23.08 2.57 -10.58
C ASP A 111 23.44 1.82 -9.30
N GLY A 112 22.99 0.59 -9.22
CA GLY A 112 23.37 -0.32 -8.15
C GLY A 112 22.20 -1.12 -7.56
N ALA A 113 22.56 -2.02 -6.67
CA ALA A 113 21.62 -2.89 -5.98
C ALA A 113 20.88 -2.18 -4.84
N GLY A 114 19.70 -2.70 -4.50
CA GLY A 114 18.96 -2.24 -3.35
C GLY A 114 18.29 -0.88 -3.51
N ARG A 115 18.03 -0.48 -4.74
CA ARG A 115 17.33 0.77 -5.04
C ARG A 115 15.94 0.79 -4.45
N LEU A 116 15.17 -0.26 -4.71
CA LEU A 116 13.94 -0.56 -4.01
C LEU A 116 14.09 -1.95 -3.38
N LYS A 117 13.53 -2.14 -2.22
CA LYS A 117 13.56 -3.40 -1.48
C LYS A 117 12.21 -4.09 -1.49
N ALA A 118 12.23 -5.41 -1.47
CA ALA A 118 11.02 -6.19 -1.27
C ALA A 118 10.30 -5.74 0.02
N GLY A 119 9.02 -5.42 -0.10
CA GLY A 119 8.22 -4.87 0.99
C GLY A 119 8.03 -3.36 0.94
N ASP A 120 8.82 -2.62 0.15
CA ASP A 120 8.63 -1.19 -0.03
C ASP A 120 7.28 -0.89 -0.68
N LEU A 121 6.61 0.16 -0.20
CA LEU A 121 5.34 0.63 -0.76
C LEU A 121 5.60 1.77 -1.74
N ILE A 122 5.11 1.62 -2.95
CA ILE A 122 5.22 2.62 -4.00
C ILE A 122 3.85 3.10 -4.46
N LYS A 123 3.80 4.35 -4.92
CA LYS A 123 2.60 4.98 -5.45
C LYS A 123 2.94 5.73 -6.72
N PHE A 124 2.19 5.49 -7.77
CA PHE A 124 2.25 6.26 -9.01
C PHE A 124 1.28 7.45 -8.98
N GLY A 125 1.06 8.11 -10.11
CA GLY A 125 0.18 9.28 -10.21
C GLY A 125 -1.29 9.07 -9.84
N HIS A 126 -1.72 7.82 -9.65
CA HIS A 126 -3.06 7.47 -9.18
C HIS A 126 -3.07 7.10 -7.68
N LEU A 127 -4.27 6.88 -7.11
CA LEU A 127 -4.44 6.67 -5.66
C LEU A 127 -4.10 5.25 -5.18
N LYS A 128 -3.81 4.31 -6.08
CA LYS A 128 -3.50 2.93 -5.70
C LYS A 128 -2.05 2.81 -5.22
N VAL A 129 -1.85 2.09 -4.14
CA VAL A 129 -0.54 1.73 -3.58
C VAL A 129 -0.17 0.32 -4.03
N TYR A 130 1.08 0.10 -4.35
CA TYR A 130 1.66 -1.18 -4.73
C TYR A 130 2.77 -1.53 -3.75
N MET A 131 3.13 -2.80 -3.71
CA MET A 131 4.26 -3.29 -2.93
C MET A 131 5.30 -3.88 -3.87
N VAL A 132 6.53 -3.53 -3.67
CA VAL A 132 7.68 -4.15 -4.35
C VAL A 132 7.81 -5.57 -3.80
N VAL A 133 7.85 -6.56 -4.68
CA VAL A 133 7.89 -7.98 -4.29
C VAL A 133 9.28 -8.59 -4.38
N GLU A 134 10.18 -7.94 -5.12
CA GLU A 134 11.58 -8.36 -5.29
C GLU A 134 12.50 -7.15 -5.21
N ASP A 135 13.72 -7.37 -4.74
CA ASP A 135 14.73 -6.31 -4.68
C ASP A 135 15.06 -5.80 -6.10
N VAL A 136 15.11 -4.49 -6.27
CA VAL A 136 15.38 -3.86 -7.56
C VAL A 136 16.82 -3.37 -7.60
N THR A 137 17.49 -3.75 -8.68
CA THR A 137 18.81 -3.23 -9.07
C THR A 137 18.65 -2.37 -10.30
N SER A 138 19.18 -1.14 -10.28
CA SER A 138 19.21 -0.30 -11.47
C SER A 138 20.51 -0.51 -12.24
N SER A 139 20.40 -0.49 -13.55
CA SER A 139 21.52 -0.43 -14.50
C SER A 139 21.16 0.55 -15.60
N SER A 140 22.06 1.48 -15.91
CA SER A 140 21.96 2.36 -17.07
C SER A 140 22.25 1.62 -18.39
#